data_b5a75a28d011f1723a46ddcfa5a31c95
#
_entry.id   b5a75a28d011f1723a46ddcfa5a31c95
#
_cell.length_a   1.000
_cell.length_b   1.000
_cell.length_c   1.000
_cell.angle_alpha   90.00
_cell.angle_beta   90.00
_cell.angle_gamma   90.00
#
_symmetry.space_group_name_H-M   'P 1'
#
loop_
_entity.id
_entity.type
_entity.pdbx_description
1 polymer ?
#
loop_
_entity_poly.entity_id
_entity_poly.type
_entity_poly.pdbx_seq_one_letter_code
_entity_poly.pdbx_strand_id
1 'polypeptide(L)'
;MPKRNIVWLIVGAVIAVLLWKVPETRIRRDTIYSKFSPLLDVHVQVAKHHVEEVDDQDLLRGAIDGMLSRIDPYSAYFTEEEYKEFEKRTQGRFSGIGVHVAITPGHGLVVVSPIEGSPAFRAGLRTNDLITHVDGTRTIGLSLDKCVRMISGEPDTQVQLTIQRSGVEDPFDVTIVRGMVNVPSVRGWARTADFTWDYLIDSEMRIGYVRILSFEGRTAEDFREIVDDLYNQHQIRGLILDVRDNPGGLLSEVVEIADRFITEGLIVSTKGREAPPVPYRANAQNAYPRRPMAILVNAGSASASEILAGALRDHGRAVVVGERTFGKGSVQKILQVENNHGLIKLTTEYYYLPNGERIHGKGIAPDHIIDLTPDERTRLLESWMAVYSATRLPTTTQAATSSA
;
A
#
# COMPACT_ATOMS: atom_id res chain seq x y z
N MET A 1 24.18 -63.73 -31.32
CA MET A 1 24.50 -63.43 -29.91
C MET A 1 23.43 -64.03 -29.01
N PRO A 2 23.78 -64.74 -27.96
CA PRO A 2 22.78 -65.27 -27.04
C PRO A 2 22.05 -64.13 -26.36
N LYS A 3 20.73 -64.20 -26.21
CA LYS A 3 19.83 -63.18 -25.65
C LYS A 3 20.32 -62.61 -24.29
N ARG A 4 21.03 -63.39 -23.52
CA ARG A 4 21.68 -63.08 -22.27
C ARG A 4 22.74 -62.00 -22.41
N ASN A 5 23.49 -61.89 -23.47
CA ASN A 5 24.53 -60.91 -23.71
C ASN A 5 23.91 -59.52 -24.09
N ILE A 6 22.75 -59.52 -24.75
CA ILE A 6 22.01 -58.31 -25.11
C ILE A 6 21.47 -57.62 -23.83
N VAL A 7 20.98 -58.41 -22.87
CA VAL A 7 20.50 -57.90 -21.59
C VAL A 7 21.64 -57.21 -20.83
N TRP A 8 22.82 -57.83 -20.78
CA TRP A 8 23.98 -57.19 -20.11
C TRP A 8 24.48 -55.93 -20.81
N LEU A 9 24.38 -55.84 -22.14
CA LEU A 9 24.69 -54.63 -22.89
C LEU A 9 23.69 -53.51 -22.59
N ILE A 10 22.40 -53.83 -22.50
CA ILE A 10 21.37 -52.85 -22.13
C ILE A 10 21.57 -52.34 -20.68
N VAL A 11 21.81 -53.24 -19.73
CA VAL A 11 22.09 -52.91 -18.34
C VAL A 11 23.35 -52.05 -18.23
N GLY A 12 24.42 -52.39 -18.96
CA GLY A 12 25.63 -51.53 -19.01
C GLY A 12 25.40 -50.16 -19.61
N ALA A 13 24.59 -50.04 -20.67
CA ALA A 13 24.22 -48.77 -21.25
C ALA A 13 23.37 -47.89 -20.30
N VAL A 14 22.40 -48.51 -19.61
CA VAL A 14 21.58 -47.80 -18.60
C VAL A 14 22.42 -47.30 -17.42
N ILE A 15 23.35 -48.11 -16.93
CA ILE A 15 24.28 -47.72 -15.87
C ILE A 15 25.21 -46.62 -16.36
N ALA A 16 25.72 -46.65 -17.57
CA ALA A 16 26.53 -45.59 -18.16
C ALA A 16 25.79 -44.26 -18.31
N VAL A 17 24.51 -44.31 -18.72
CA VAL A 17 23.63 -43.11 -18.79
C VAL A 17 23.31 -42.56 -17.40
N LEU A 18 23.06 -43.41 -16.41
CA LEU A 18 22.84 -43.00 -15.03
C LEU A 18 24.10 -42.36 -14.44
N LEU A 19 25.28 -42.96 -14.67
CA LEU A 19 26.55 -42.42 -14.20
C LEU A 19 26.96 -41.12 -14.93
N TRP A 20 26.52 -40.90 -16.16
CA TRP A 20 26.77 -39.65 -16.88
C TRP A 20 25.93 -38.50 -16.35
N LYS A 21 24.67 -38.72 -15.94
CA LYS A 21 23.81 -37.67 -15.40
C LYS A 21 24.07 -37.32 -13.93
N VAL A 22 24.64 -38.23 -13.16
CA VAL A 22 24.94 -38.02 -11.73
C VAL A 22 25.96 -36.86 -11.46
N PRO A 23 27.05 -36.67 -12.26
CA PRO A 23 28.01 -35.60 -11.98
C PRO A 23 27.45 -34.18 -12.16
N GLU A 24 26.60 -33.94 -13.18
CA GLU A 24 26.12 -32.58 -13.45
C GLU A 24 25.21 -32.04 -12.33
N THR A 25 24.38 -32.89 -11.77
CA THR A 25 23.50 -32.45 -10.64
C THR A 25 24.27 -32.28 -9.34
N ARG A 26 25.31 -33.10 -9.10
CA ARG A 26 26.21 -32.94 -7.94
C ARG A 26 27.11 -31.69 -8.07
N ILE A 27 27.75 -31.49 -9.22
CA ILE A 27 28.62 -30.33 -9.45
C ILE A 27 27.82 -29.01 -9.31
N ARG A 28 26.56 -28.98 -9.73
CA ARG A 28 25.73 -27.77 -9.60
C ARG A 28 25.32 -27.52 -8.14
N ARG A 29 25.02 -28.55 -7.36
CA ARG A 29 24.75 -28.45 -5.91
C ARG A 29 26.00 -28.06 -5.14
N ASP A 30 27.12 -28.73 -5.38
CA ASP A 30 28.38 -28.42 -4.71
C ASP A 30 28.82 -26.97 -4.96
N THR A 31 28.59 -26.41 -6.16
CA THR A 31 28.96 -25.03 -6.48
C THR A 31 28.13 -23.98 -5.73
N ILE A 32 26.84 -24.26 -5.44
CA ILE A 32 26.00 -23.36 -4.64
C ILE A 32 26.39 -23.46 -3.16
N TYR A 33 26.48 -24.67 -2.62
CA TYR A 33 26.87 -24.87 -1.21
C TYR A 33 28.27 -24.33 -0.92
N SER A 34 29.23 -24.52 -1.81
CA SER A 34 30.59 -23.98 -1.62
C SER A 34 30.64 -22.44 -1.60
N LYS A 35 29.75 -21.78 -2.34
CA LYS A 35 29.64 -20.29 -2.31
C LYS A 35 29.05 -19.77 -0.99
N PHE A 36 28.20 -20.55 -0.33
CA PHE A 36 27.57 -20.17 0.92
C PHE A 36 28.26 -20.77 2.15
N SER A 37 29.30 -21.63 1.99
CA SER A 37 30.04 -22.20 3.11
C SER A 37 30.62 -21.15 4.06
N PRO A 38 31.17 -19.99 3.61
CA PRO A 38 31.64 -18.96 4.53
C PRO A 38 30.55 -18.43 5.47
N LEU A 39 29.27 -18.37 4.99
CA LEU A 39 28.16 -17.94 5.85
C LEU A 39 27.87 -18.94 6.95
N LEU A 40 27.92 -20.25 6.63
CA LEU A 40 27.77 -21.32 7.61
C LEU A 40 28.92 -21.34 8.60
N ASP A 41 30.18 -21.15 8.14
CA ASP A 41 31.35 -21.07 9.00
C ASP A 41 31.25 -19.90 10.00
N VAL A 42 30.81 -18.71 9.52
CA VAL A 42 30.56 -17.55 10.38
C VAL A 42 29.49 -17.85 11.40
N HIS A 43 28.36 -18.45 10.99
CA HIS A 43 27.28 -18.84 11.90
C HIS A 43 27.79 -19.73 13.03
N VAL A 44 28.56 -20.79 12.71
CA VAL A 44 29.14 -21.71 13.70
C VAL A 44 30.09 -20.95 14.66
N GLN A 45 30.91 -20.03 14.17
CA GLN A 45 31.82 -19.25 15.02
C GLN A 45 31.06 -18.30 15.95
N VAL A 46 30.00 -17.65 15.46
CA VAL A 46 29.14 -16.77 16.27
C VAL A 46 28.43 -17.57 17.35
N ALA A 47 27.74 -18.65 16.99
CA ALA A 47 27.03 -19.49 17.94
C ALA A 47 27.94 -20.10 19.04
N LYS A 48 29.23 -20.34 18.69
CA LYS A 48 30.17 -20.96 19.62
C LYS A 48 30.95 -19.97 20.52
N HIS A 49 31.21 -18.75 20.02
CA HIS A 49 32.17 -17.84 20.63
C HIS A 49 31.60 -16.48 21.02
N HIS A 50 30.37 -16.14 20.61
CA HIS A 50 29.76 -14.89 21.05
C HIS A 50 29.58 -14.88 22.56
N VAL A 51 29.77 -13.72 23.20
CA VAL A 51 29.73 -13.55 24.64
C VAL A 51 28.35 -13.83 25.25
N GLU A 52 27.30 -13.64 24.49
CA GLU A 52 25.93 -13.93 24.88
C GLU A 52 25.34 -15.04 23.96
N GLU A 53 24.32 -15.75 24.47
CA GLU A 53 23.59 -16.73 23.68
C GLU A 53 22.84 -16.02 22.54
N VAL A 54 22.94 -16.52 21.33
CA VAL A 54 22.34 -15.91 20.11
C VAL A 54 21.29 -16.83 19.54
N ASP A 55 20.14 -16.28 19.19
CA ASP A 55 19.07 -17.00 18.53
C ASP A 55 19.42 -17.29 17.06
N ASP A 56 19.37 -18.54 16.65
CA ASP A 56 19.66 -18.99 15.29
C ASP A 56 18.67 -18.40 14.28
N GLN A 57 17.42 -18.15 14.67
CA GLN A 57 16.40 -17.56 13.80
C GLN A 57 16.70 -16.08 13.52
N ASP A 58 17.18 -15.35 14.52
CA ASP A 58 17.59 -13.95 14.35
C ASP A 58 18.81 -13.83 13.41
N LEU A 59 19.77 -14.74 13.56
CA LEU A 59 20.94 -14.80 12.67
C LEU A 59 20.54 -15.13 11.23
N LEU A 60 19.67 -16.11 11.04
CA LEU A 60 19.15 -16.50 9.73
C LEU A 60 18.37 -15.34 9.09
N ARG A 61 17.50 -14.70 9.86
CA ARG A 61 16.76 -13.51 9.41
C ARG A 61 17.71 -12.41 8.96
N GLY A 62 18.70 -12.06 9.77
CA GLY A 62 19.69 -11.04 9.43
C GLY A 62 20.49 -11.36 8.19
N ALA A 63 20.81 -12.63 7.94
CA ALA A 63 21.49 -13.07 6.72
C ALA A 63 20.59 -12.91 5.48
N ILE A 64 19.31 -13.28 5.55
CA ILE A 64 18.34 -13.12 4.46
C ILE A 64 18.11 -11.63 4.17
N ASP A 65 17.86 -10.82 5.18
CA ASP A 65 17.66 -9.38 5.04
C ASP A 65 18.91 -8.69 4.47
N GLY A 66 20.11 -9.13 4.89
CA GLY A 66 21.38 -8.69 4.34
C GLY A 66 21.55 -8.99 2.84
N MET A 67 21.13 -10.17 2.38
CA MET A 67 21.12 -10.50 0.95
C MET A 67 20.14 -9.63 0.16
N LEU A 68 18.92 -9.47 0.64
CA LEU A 68 17.87 -8.72 -0.05
C LEU A 68 18.20 -7.23 -0.13
N SER A 69 18.74 -6.64 0.94
CA SER A 69 19.15 -5.23 0.96
C SER A 69 20.26 -4.88 -0.02
N ARG A 70 21.06 -5.87 -0.47
CA ARG A 70 22.09 -5.68 -1.50
C ARG A 70 21.54 -5.66 -2.92
N ILE A 71 20.32 -6.11 -3.13
CA ILE A 71 19.68 -6.15 -4.45
C ILE A 71 18.98 -4.82 -4.70
N ASP A 72 18.11 -4.40 -3.81
CA ASP A 72 17.34 -3.16 -3.88
C ASP A 72 16.65 -2.86 -2.53
N PRO A 73 16.13 -1.63 -2.31
CA PRO A 73 15.47 -1.26 -1.06
C PRO A 73 14.02 -1.73 -0.95
N TYR A 74 13.47 -2.42 -1.95
CA TYR A 74 12.06 -2.80 -2.00
C TYR A 74 11.82 -4.29 -1.77
N SER A 75 12.86 -5.10 -1.97
CA SER A 75 12.83 -6.54 -1.71
C SER A 75 12.89 -6.80 -0.22
N ALA A 76 12.05 -7.72 0.27
CA ALA A 76 11.93 -8.05 1.68
C ALA A 76 11.53 -9.52 1.88
N TYR A 77 11.90 -10.08 3.02
CA TYR A 77 11.46 -11.39 3.46
C TYR A 77 10.35 -11.23 4.51
N PHE A 78 9.39 -12.13 4.49
CA PHE A 78 8.28 -12.20 5.43
C PHE A 78 8.12 -13.62 5.98
N THR A 79 7.84 -13.75 7.26
CA THR A 79 7.19 -14.94 7.80
C THR A 79 5.75 -15.01 7.29
N GLU A 80 5.06 -16.13 7.47
CA GLU A 80 3.65 -16.25 7.08
C GLU A 80 2.76 -15.23 7.81
N GLU A 81 3.03 -14.96 9.08
CA GLU A 81 2.30 -13.99 9.90
C GLU A 81 2.54 -12.56 9.40
N GLU A 82 3.80 -12.18 9.18
CA GLU A 82 4.16 -10.87 8.65
C GLU A 82 3.55 -10.64 7.26
N TYR A 83 3.48 -11.68 6.44
CA TYR A 83 2.86 -11.58 5.12
C TYR A 83 1.35 -11.35 5.20
N LYS A 84 0.63 -12.08 6.06
CA LYS A 84 -0.81 -11.86 6.30
C LYS A 84 -1.10 -10.41 6.75
N GLU A 85 -0.25 -9.85 7.59
CA GLU A 85 -0.33 -8.46 8.02
C GLU A 85 -0.06 -7.48 6.87
N PHE A 86 0.95 -7.76 6.05
CA PHE A 86 1.28 -6.98 4.86
C PHE A 86 0.13 -7.00 3.84
N GLU A 87 -0.45 -8.18 3.58
CA GLU A 87 -1.56 -8.35 2.65
C GLU A 87 -2.80 -7.57 3.09
N LYS A 88 -3.19 -7.67 4.38
CA LYS A 88 -4.29 -6.89 4.96
C LYS A 88 -4.11 -5.38 4.73
N ARG A 89 -2.90 -4.87 4.95
CA ARG A 89 -2.58 -3.44 4.73
C ARG A 89 -2.65 -3.04 3.26
N THR A 90 -2.17 -3.89 2.36
CA THR A 90 -2.16 -3.62 0.91
C THR A 90 -3.58 -3.63 0.32
N GLN A 91 -4.50 -4.39 0.91
CA GLN A 91 -5.91 -4.40 0.50
C GLN A 91 -6.70 -3.18 0.98
N GLY A 92 -6.09 -2.28 1.77
CA GLY A 92 -6.77 -1.11 2.34
C GLY A 92 -7.89 -1.48 3.31
N ARG A 93 -7.89 -2.72 3.81
CA ARG A 93 -8.89 -3.25 4.74
C ARG A 93 -8.19 -3.82 5.95
N PHE A 94 -8.61 -3.44 7.12
CA PHE A 94 -8.16 -4.06 8.36
C PHE A 94 -9.32 -4.28 9.32
N SER A 95 -9.18 -5.28 10.16
CA SER A 95 -10.16 -5.54 11.22
C SER A 95 -9.79 -4.75 12.47
N GLY A 96 -10.73 -3.99 12.97
CA GLY A 96 -10.54 -3.17 14.16
C GLY A 96 -11.64 -2.14 14.32
N ILE A 97 -11.33 -1.05 15.03
CA ILE A 97 -12.31 0.02 15.25
C ILE A 97 -12.17 1.18 14.25
N GLY A 98 -11.06 1.29 13.52
CA GLY A 98 -10.86 2.35 12.53
C GLY A 98 -10.54 3.70 13.14
N VAL A 99 -9.39 3.79 13.77
CA VAL A 99 -8.89 5.03 14.39
C VAL A 99 -7.40 5.18 14.13
N HIS A 100 -6.97 6.39 13.76
CA HIS A 100 -5.56 6.77 13.78
C HIS A 100 -5.18 7.19 15.19
N VAL A 101 -4.15 6.60 15.75
CA VAL A 101 -3.67 6.88 17.10
C VAL A 101 -2.18 7.19 17.11
N ALA A 102 -1.73 7.95 18.10
CA ALA A 102 -0.33 8.24 18.33
C ALA A 102 -0.03 8.21 19.84
N ILE A 103 1.23 7.93 20.19
CA ILE A 103 1.71 8.12 21.57
C ILE A 103 2.21 9.55 21.70
N THR A 104 1.61 10.31 22.64
CA THR A 104 2.09 11.63 22.99
C THR A 104 2.90 11.52 24.28
N PRO A 105 4.17 12.00 24.33
CA PRO A 105 5.01 11.96 25.50
C PRO A 105 4.28 12.58 26.73
N GLY A 106 4.24 11.82 27.83
CA GLY A 106 3.59 12.23 29.08
C GLY A 106 2.06 12.12 29.12
N HIS A 107 1.39 11.91 27.98
CA HIS A 107 -0.08 11.82 27.91
C HIS A 107 -0.58 10.40 27.57
N GLY A 108 0.20 9.62 26.86
CA GLY A 108 -0.20 8.25 26.46
C GLY A 108 -0.83 8.20 25.05
N LEU A 109 -1.79 7.30 24.86
CA LEU A 109 -2.41 7.00 23.57
C LEU A 109 -3.50 8.01 23.22
N VAL A 110 -3.29 8.79 22.18
CA VAL A 110 -4.20 9.86 21.74
C VAL A 110 -4.82 9.50 20.38
N VAL A 111 -6.11 9.78 20.23
CA VAL A 111 -6.81 9.70 18.94
C VAL A 111 -6.38 10.89 18.07
N VAL A 112 -5.68 10.58 16.97
CA VAL A 112 -5.34 11.58 15.95
C VAL A 112 -6.57 11.90 15.10
N SER A 113 -7.26 10.86 14.60
CA SER A 113 -8.57 11.01 13.95
C SER A 113 -9.27 9.65 13.85
N PRO A 114 -10.58 9.56 14.06
CA PRO A 114 -11.36 8.39 13.65
C PRO A 114 -11.47 8.35 12.12
N ILE A 115 -11.45 7.14 11.53
CA ILE A 115 -11.65 6.92 10.10
C ILE A 115 -13.14 7.07 9.81
N GLU A 116 -13.47 7.86 8.81
CA GLU A 116 -14.87 8.12 8.42
C GLU A 116 -15.62 6.82 8.12
N GLY A 117 -16.85 6.70 8.65
CA GLY A 117 -17.66 5.49 8.50
C GLY A 117 -17.17 4.28 9.28
N SER A 118 -16.09 4.37 10.05
CA SER A 118 -15.57 3.28 10.87
C SER A 118 -16.41 3.05 12.15
N PRO A 119 -16.23 1.90 12.82
CA PRO A 119 -16.82 1.69 14.16
C PRO A 119 -16.49 2.77 15.18
N ALA A 120 -15.23 3.23 15.21
CA ALA A 120 -14.80 4.31 16.11
C ALA A 120 -15.49 5.64 15.81
N PHE A 121 -15.65 5.96 14.51
CA PHE A 121 -16.38 7.15 14.08
C PHE A 121 -17.86 7.10 14.51
N ARG A 122 -18.52 5.97 14.26
CA ARG A 122 -19.95 5.78 14.67
C ARG A 122 -20.13 5.78 16.18
N ALA A 123 -19.13 5.30 16.94
CA ALA A 123 -19.13 5.34 18.40
C ALA A 123 -18.86 6.75 18.97
N GLY A 124 -18.56 7.74 18.13
CA GLY A 124 -18.36 9.13 18.53
C GLY A 124 -17.00 9.42 19.14
N LEU A 125 -15.96 8.64 18.81
CA LEU A 125 -14.58 9.03 19.13
C LEU A 125 -14.22 10.32 18.38
N ARG A 126 -13.36 11.15 18.99
CA ARG A 126 -12.98 12.46 18.47
C ARG A 126 -11.46 12.61 18.45
N THR A 127 -10.98 13.48 17.60
CA THR A 127 -9.60 13.97 17.63
C THR A 127 -9.26 14.51 19.01
N ASN A 128 -8.08 14.22 19.50
CA ASN A 128 -7.57 14.55 20.83
C ASN A 128 -8.23 13.81 22.01
N ASP A 129 -9.09 12.82 21.78
CA ASP A 129 -9.49 11.90 22.85
C ASP A 129 -8.26 11.13 23.36
N LEU A 130 -8.06 11.11 24.66
CA LEU A 130 -7.02 10.30 25.29
C LEU A 130 -7.60 8.94 25.66
N ILE A 131 -7.08 7.88 25.09
CA ILE A 131 -7.45 6.49 25.44
C ILE A 131 -6.60 6.07 26.64
N THR A 132 -7.18 6.09 27.82
CA THR A 132 -6.47 5.78 29.07
C THR A 132 -6.38 4.28 29.33
N HIS A 133 -7.42 3.51 28.93
CA HIS A 133 -7.45 2.05 29.08
C HIS A 133 -8.07 1.41 27.84
N VAL A 134 -7.64 0.18 27.57
CA VAL A 134 -8.21 -0.74 26.57
C VAL A 134 -8.49 -2.05 27.29
N ASP A 135 -9.75 -2.49 27.33
CA ASP A 135 -10.22 -3.67 28.06
C ASP A 135 -9.67 -3.71 29.51
N GLY A 136 -9.75 -2.58 30.21
CA GLY A 136 -9.25 -2.39 31.59
C GLY A 136 -7.73 -2.29 31.72
N THR A 137 -6.97 -2.50 30.66
CA THR A 137 -5.50 -2.38 30.67
C THR A 137 -5.07 -0.95 30.40
N ARG A 138 -4.27 -0.37 31.28
CA ARG A 138 -3.75 0.99 31.15
C ARG A 138 -2.81 1.13 29.95
N THR A 139 -3.00 2.17 29.12
CA THR A 139 -2.23 2.41 27.90
C THR A 139 -0.92 3.17 28.13
N ILE A 140 -0.84 3.98 29.19
CA ILE A 140 0.35 4.78 29.48
C ILE A 140 1.56 3.88 29.75
N GLY A 141 2.69 4.17 29.10
CA GLY A 141 3.92 3.38 29.22
C GLY A 141 4.00 2.19 28.26
N LEU A 142 2.92 1.91 27.49
CA LEU A 142 2.95 0.90 26.43
C LEU A 142 3.48 1.49 25.12
N SER A 143 4.07 0.63 24.29
CA SER A 143 4.43 1.01 22.91
C SER A 143 3.17 1.17 22.04
N LEU A 144 3.27 2.00 20.97
CA LEU A 144 2.18 2.19 20.02
C LEU A 144 1.70 0.86 19.44
N ASP A 145 2.62 -0.01 19.03
CA ASP A 145 2.29 -1.32 18.46
C ASP A 145 1.51 -2.20 19.43
N LYS A 146 1.85 -2.16 20.73
CA LYS A 146 1.12 -2.91 21.74
C LYS A 146 -0.30 -2.37 21.90
N CYS A 147 -0.48 -1.05 21.96
CA CYS A 147 -1.79 -0.42 22.01
C CYS A 147 -2.64 -0.74 20.77
N VAL A 148 -2.04 -0.65 19.57
CA VAL A 148 -2.72 -0.99 18.32
C VAL A 148 -3.17 -2.44 18.29
N ARG A 149 -2.33 -3.39 18.72
CA ARG A 149 -2.72 -4.81 18.84
C ARG A 149 -3.88 -5.04 19.80
N MET A 150 -3.96 -4.30 20.91
CA MET A 150 -5.07 -4.42 21.86
C MET A 150 -6.39 -3.87 21.28
N ILE A 151 -6.33 -2.80 20.51
CA ILE A 151 -7.49 -2.18 19.86
C ILE A 151 -7.97 -2.98 18.65
N SER A 152 -7.03 -3.55 17.88
CA SER A 152 -7.32 -4.43 16.75
C SER A 152 -7.87 -5.78 17.25
N GLY A 153 -8.49 -6.54 16.35
CA GLY A 153 -9.00 -7.88 16.67
C GLY A 153 -9.95 -8.37 15.58
N GLU A 154 -10.49 -9.57 15.76
CA GLU A 154 -11.42 -10.17 14.78
C GLU A 154 -12.70 -9.34 14.66
N PRO A 155 -13.32 -9.29 13.44
CA PRO A 155 -14.61 -8.65 13.25
C PRO A 155 -15.66 -9.20 14.23
N ASP A 156 -16.64 -8.38 14.55
CA ASP A 156 -17.78 -8.68 15.44
C ASP A 156 -17.40 -8.93 16.91
N THR A 157 -16.11 -8.81 17.28
CA THR A 157 -15.68 -8.78 18.69
C THR A 157 -15.78 -7.36 19.26
N GLN A 158 -15.92 -7.25 20.57
CA GLN A 158 -15.99 -5.96 21.27
C GLN A 158 -14.65 -5.57 21.86
N VAL A 159 -14.42 -4.26 21.96
CA VAL A 159 -13.36 -3.65 22.75
C VAL A 159 -13.94 -2.52 23.57
N GLN A 160 -13.58 -2.44 24.84
CA GLN A 160 -13.93 -1.34 25.74
C GLN A 160 -12.77 -0.36 25.84
N LEU A 161 -13.04 0.92 25.54
CA LEU A 161 -12.07 2.00 25.69
C LEU A 161 -12.51 2.94 26.80
N THR A 162 -11.62 3.26 27.71
CA THR A 162 -11.86 4.36 28.66
C THR A 162 -11.23 5.62 28.09
N ILE A 163 -12.06 6.64 27.87
CA ILE A 163 -11.72 7.89 27.18
C ILE A 163 -11.71 9.05 28.18
N GLN A 164 -10.61 9.83 28.17
CA GLN A 164 -10.56 11.15 28.76
C GLN A 164 -10.63 12.18 27.66
N ARG A 165 -11.68 13.01 27.67
CA ARG A 165 -11.95 14.02 26.66
C ARG A 165 -11.82 15.42 27.23
N SER A 166 -11.18 16.33 26.51
CA SER A 166 -11.12 17.74 26.93
C SER A 166 -12.52 18.33 27.05
N GLY A 167 -12.79 19.02 28.16
CA GLY A 167 -14.10 19.60 28.46
C GLY A 167 -15.13 18.60 29.05
N VAL A 168 -14.72 17.37 29.33
CA VAL A 168 -15.51 16.38 30.10
C VAL A 168 -14.74 16.06 31.38
N GLU A 169 -15.39 16.27 32.54
CA GLU A 169 -14.71 16.19 33.84
C GLU A 169 -14.25 14.75 34.16
N ASP A 170 -15.15 13.78 34.00
CA ASP A 170 -14.86 12.39 34.30
C ASP A 170 -14.54 11.57 33.03
N PRO A 171 -13.60 10.60 33.11
CA PRO A 171 -13.42 9.61 32.08
C PRO A 171 -14.69 8.79 31.85
N PHE A 172 -14.96 8.39 30.61
CA PHE A 172 -16.12 7.58 30.28
C PHE A 172 -15.73 6.39 29.41
N ASP A 173 -16.50 5.33 29.50
CA ASP A 173 -16.28 4.12 28.73
C ASP A 173 -17.06 4.12 27.41
N VAL A 174 -16.41 3.65 26.36
CA VAL A 174 -17.01 3.45 25.05
C VAL A 174 -16.76 2.02 24.62
N THR A 175 -17.82 1.23 24.46
CA THR A 175 -17.74 -0.12 23.89
C THR A 175 -17.92 -0.05 22.40
N ILE A 176 -16.97 -0.58 21.62
CA ILE A 176 -16.98 -0.56 20.17
C ILE A 176 -16.91 -1.98 19.65
N VAL A 177 -17.81 -2.33 18.75
CA VAL A 177 -17.75 -3.59 18.01
C VAL A 177 -16.76 -3.43 16.88
N ARG A 178 -15.71 -4.26 16.86
CA ARG A 178 -14.73 -4.27 15.78
C ARG A 178 -15.38 -4.69 14.47
N GLY A 179 -14.91 -4.17 13.38
CA GLY A 179 -15.43 -4.50 12.05
C GLY A 179 -14.34 -4.37 10.98
N MET A 180 -14.70 -4.74 9.76
CA MET A 180 -13.84 -4.43 8.61
C MET A 180 -13.88 -2.93 8.35
N VAL A 181 -12.72 -2.30 8.45
CA VAL A 181 -12.54 -0.88 8.21
C VAL A 181 -11.97 -0.70 6.82
N ASN A 182 -12.68 0.04 5.98
CA ASN A 182 -12.15 0.52 4.70
C ASN A 182 -11.52 1.89 4.94
N VAL A 183 -10.30 2.08 4.49
CA VAL A 183 -9.65 3.40 4.51
C VAL A 183 -9.95 4.09 3.20
N PRO A 184 -10.73 5.19 3.17
CA PRO A 184 -11.01 5.89 1.93
C PRO A 184 -9.72 6.46 1.32
N SER A 185 -9.37 5.99 0.12
CA SER A 185 -8.19 6.42 -0.63
C SER A 185 -8.49 7.55 -1.63
N VAL A 186 -9.77 7.86 -1.87
CA VAL A 186 -10.22 8.92 -2.78
C VAL A 186 -10.87 10.04 -2.00
N ARG A 187 -10.49 11.29 -2.27
CA ARG A 187 -10.96 12.48 -1.53
C ARG A 187 -11.23 13.65 -2.47
N GLY A 188 -12.17 14.49 -2.06
CA GLY A 188 -12.44 15.79 -2.68
C GLY A 188 -11.47 16.88 -2.20
N TRP A 189 -11.70 18.12 -2.64
CA TRP A 189 -10.89 19.27 -2.31
C TRP A 189 -11.30 19.94 -0.97
N ALA A 190 -12.56 19.77 -0.57
CA ALA A 190 -13.15 20.37 0.63
C ALA A 190 -14.22 19.45 1.23
N ARG A 191 -14.79 19.87 2.36
CA ARG A 191 -15.97 19.25 2.98
C ARG A 191 -17.20 20.13 2.74
N THR A 192 -18.32 19.49 2.41
CA THR A 192 -19.63 20.14 2.37
C THR A 192 -20.14 20.46 3.76
N ALA A 193 -21.25 21.18 3.86
CA ALA A 193 -21.93 21.45 5.14
C ALA A 193 -22.38 20.15 5.86
N ASP A 194 -22.63 19.09 5.12
CA ASP A 194 -22.97 17.76 5.64
C ASP A 194 -21.77 16.87 5.93
N PHE A 195 -20.56 17.43 5.84
CA PHE A 195 -19.27 16.75 6.03
C PHE A 195 -18.96 15.65 5.02
N THR A 196 -19.67 15.56 3.90
CA THR A 196 -19.27 14.75 2.76
C THR A 196 -18.17 15.45 1.96
N TRP A 197 -17.49 14.72 1.07
CA TRP A 197 -16.48 15.32 0.22
C TRP A 197 -17.11 16.14 -0.89
N ASP A 198 -16.57 17.35 -1.09
CA ASP A 198 -16.86 18.16 -2.28
C ASP A 198 -15.83 17.89 -3.35
N TYR A 199 -16.28 17.42 -4.51
CA TYR A 199 -15.47 17.10 -5.66
C TYR A 199 -15.55 18.14 -6.78
N LEU A 200 -16.30 19.23 -6.57
CA LEU A 200 -16.47 20.28 -7.58
C LEU A 200 -15.71 21.54 -7.14
N ILE A 201 -14.41 21.62 -7.49
CA ILE A 201 -13.52 22.71 -7.05
C ILE A 201 -13.94 24.08 -7.61
N ASP A 202 -14.60 24.09 -8.77
CA ASP A 202 -15.20 25.28 -9.35
C ASP A 202 -16.56 24.90 -9.92
N SER A 203 -17.62 25.37 -9.29
CA SER A 203 -19.00 25.06 -9.66
C SER A 203 -19.46 25.86 -10.89
N GLU A 204 -18.93 27.08 -11.13
CA GLU A 204 -19.28 27.92 -12.28
C GLU A 204 -18.64 27.37 -13.56
N MET A 205 -17.35 27.08 -13.53
CA MET A 205 -16.62 26.47 -14.63
C MET A 205 -16.85 24.95 -14.74
N ARG A 206 -17.48 24.34 -13.72
CA ARG A 206 -17.74 22.89 -13.63
C ARG A 206 -16.44 22.08 -13.71
N ILE A 207 -15.48 22.40 -12.88
CA ILE A 207 -14.20 21.69 -12.77
C ILE A 207 -14.27 20.70 -11.60
N GLY A 208 -14.12 19.41 -11.92
CA GLY A 208 -13.99 18.34 -10.92
C GLY A 208 -12.57 18.27 -10.38
N TYR A 209 -12.45 17.88 -9.11
CA TYR A 209 -11.18 17.60 -8.45
C TYR A 209 -11.29 16.29 -7.67
N VAL A 210 -10.37 15.36 -7.95
CA VAL A 210 -10.32 14.08 -7.28
C VAL A 210 -8.88 13.81 -6.84
N ARG A 211 -8.67 13.64 -5.53
CA ARG A 211 -7.38 13.28 -4.97
C ARG A 211 -7.34 11.80 -4.64
N ILE A 212 -6.31 11.10 -5.11
CA ILE A 212 -6.04 9.69 -4.83
C ILE A 212 -4.83 9.64 -3.91
N LEU A 213 -5.00 9.11 -2.69
CA LEU A 213 -3.95 9.02 -1.68
C LEU A 213 -3.06 7.79 -1.82
N SER A 214 -3.64 6.68 -2.29
CA SER A 214 -2.99 5.39 -2.54
C SER A 214 -3.84 4.58 -3.50
N PHE A 215 -3.27 3.53 -4.10
CA PHE A 215 -4.01 2.58 -4.95
C PHE A 215 -4.22 1.28 -4.18
N GLU A 216 -5.28 1.22 -3.39
CA GLU A 216 -5.68 0.08 -2.57
C GLU A 216 -6.86 -0.66 -3.20
N GLY A 217 -7.24 -1.84 -2.69
CA GLY A 217 -8.15 -2.77 -3.35
C GLY A 217 -9.60 -2.30 -3.62
N ARG A 218 -9.94 -1.04 -3.33
CA ARG A 218 -11.23 -0.42 -3.69
C ARG A 218 -11.09 0.95 -4.36
N THR A 219 -9.87 1.40 -4.57
CA THR A 219 -9.62 2.75 -5.08
C THR A 219 -10.27 2.99 -6.44
N ALA A 220 -10.20 2.01 -7.34
CA ALA A 220 -10.80 2.12 -8.67
C ALA A 220 -12.35 2.16 -8.62
N GLU A 221 -12.95 1.37 -7.73
CA GLU A 221 -14.39 1.36 -7.50
C GLU A 221 -14.88 2.69 -6.93
N ASP A 222 -14.27 3.16 -5.83
CA ASP A 222 -14.60 4.42 -5.17
C ASP A 222 -14.37 5.61 -6.15
N PHE A 223 -13.27 5.58 -6.88
CA PHE A 223 -12.96 6.58 -7.92
C PHE A 223 -14.03 6.60 -9.02
N ARG A 224 -14.45 5.44 -9.51
CA ARG A 224 -15.46 5.32 -10.56
C ARG A 224 -16.78 5.93 -10.11
N GLU A 225 -17.27 5.59 -8.93
CA GLU A 225 -18.53 6.13 -8.39
C GLU A 225 -18.51 7.66 -8.36
N ILE A 226 -17.42 8.24 -7.87
CA ILE A 226 -17.24 9.70 -7.78
C ILE A 226 -17.19 10.34 -9.17
N VAL A 227 -16.41 9.77 -10.08
CA VAL A 227 -16.22 10.35 -11.40
C VAL A 227 -17.46 10.15 -12.27
N ASP A 228 -18.18 9.03 -12.13
CA ASP A 228 -19.49 8.84 -12.78
C ASP A 228 -20.48 9.93 -12.37
N ASP A 229 -20.53 10.28 -11.09
CA ASP A 229 -21.36 11.36 -10.59
C ASP A 229 -20.94 12.72 -11.17
N LEU A 230 -19.64 13.01 -11.16
CA LEU A 230 -19.09 14.23 -11.76
C LEU A 230 -19.43 14.39 -13.25
N TYR A 231 -19.34 13.30 -14.03
CA TYR A 231 -19.66 13.35 -15.45
C TYR A 231 -21.17 13.38 -15.72
N ASN A 232 -21.96 12.60 -14.98
CA ASN A 232 -23.38 12.40 -15.29
C ASN A 232 -24.28 13.45 -14.61
N GLN A 233 -24.07 13.76 -13.32
CA GLN A 233 -24.90 14.69 -12.57
C GLN A 233 -24.36 16.12 -12.66
N HIS A 234 -23.07 16.32 -12.43
CA HIS A 234 -22.46 17.64 -12.45
C HIS A 234 -22.02 18.10 -13.85
N GLN A 235 -21.98 17.17 -14.84
CA GLN A 235 -21.61 17.46 -16.23
C GLN A 235 -20.32 18.29 -16.32
N ILE A 236 -19.28 17.86 -15.61
CA ILE A 236 -18.01 18.58 -15.51
C ILE A 236 -17.43 18.88 -16.90
N ARG A 237 -16.75 20.03 -17.03
CA ARG A 237 -16.08 20.49 -18.25
C ARG A 237 -14.58 20.23 -18.24
N GLY A 238 -14.02 19.96 -17.05
CA GLY A 238 -12.62 19.61 -16.84
C GLY A 238 -12.44 18.80 -15.56
N LEU A 239 -11.33 18.06 -15.44
CA LEU A 239 -11.02 17.23 -14.29
C LEU A 239 -9.56 17.45 -13.85
N ILE A 240 -9.36 17.65 -12.56
CA ILE A 240 -8.05 17.65 -11.91
C ILE A 240 -7.92 16.36 -11.13
N LEU A 241 -6.93 15.54 -11.45
CA LEU A 241 -6.50 14.41 -10.65
C LEU A 241 -5.32 14.83 -9.80
N ASP A 242 -5.37 14.58 -8.49
CA ASP A 242 -4.25 14.90 -7.60
C ASP A 242 -3.67 13.61 -7.02
N VAL A 243 -2.44 13.28 -7.42
CA VAL A 243 -1.66 12.15 -6.91
C VAL A 243 -0.38 12.62 -6.19
N ARG A 244 -0.37 13.87 -5.70
CA ARG A 244 0.73 14.37 -4.88
C ARG A 244 0.80 13.60 -3.57
N ASP A 245 2.02 13.21 -3.15
CA ASP A 245 2.31 12.40 -1.97
C ASP A 245 1.64 11.00 -1.99
N ASN A 246 1.25 10.51 -3.16
CA ASN A 246 0.72 9.18 -3.35
C ASN A 246 1.86 8.19 -3.66
N PRO A 247 2.23 7.27 -2.75
CA PRO A 247 3.36 6.34 -2.93
C PRO A 247 3.09 5.24 -3.97
N GLY A 248 1.89 5.20 -4.55
CA GLY A 248 1.45 4.16 -5.46
C GLY A 248 0.52 3.14 -4.78
N GLY A 249 0.64 1.89 -5.17
CA GLY A 249 -0.18 0.78 -4.69
C GLY A 249 -0.35 -0.31 -5.74
N LEU A 250 -1.55 -0.89 -5.81
CA LEU A 250 -1.87 -2.02 -6.68
C LEU A 250 -1.91 -1.62 -8.15
N LEU A 251 -1.23 -2.42 -8.98
CA LEU A 251 -1.21 -2.24 -10.43
C LEU A 251 -2.60 -2.39 -11.05
N SER A 252 -3.42 -3.33 -10.54
CA SER A 252 -4.80 -3.52 -11.00
C SER A 252 -5.62 -2.24 -10.91
N GLU A 253 -5.54 -1.54 -9.77
CA GLU A 253 -6.30 -0.34 -9.49
C GLU A 253 -5.92 0.81 -10.45
N VAL A 254 -4.62 1.05 -10.64
CA VAL A 254 -4.19 2.11 -11.56
C VAL A 254 -4.50 1.81 -13.01
N VAL A 255 -4.42 0.53 -13.43
CA VAL A 255 -4.80 0.12 -14.78
C VAL A 255 -6.29 0.35 -15.01
N GLU A 256 -7.15 -0.02 -14.05
CA GLU A 256 -8.60 0.21 -14.14
C GLU A 256 -8.95 1.70 -14.19
N ILE A 257 -8.29 2.54 -13.38
CA ILE A 257 -8.49 4.00 -13.42
C ILE A 257 -8.01 4.59 -14.75
N ALA A 258 -6.83 4.19 -15.23
CA ALA A 258 -6.31 4.69 -16.52
C ALA A 258 -7.19 4.27 -17.69
N ASP A 259 -7.76 3.06 -17.66
CA ASP A 259 -8.68 2.53 -18.68
C ASP A 259 -9.94 3.39 -18.85
N ARG A 260 -10.35 4.12 -17.79
CA ARG A 260 -11.48 5.07 -17.86
C ARG A 260 -11.20 6.31 -18.73
N PHE A 261 -9.95 6.60 -19.05
CA PHE A 261 -9.56 7.81 -19.75
C PHE A 261 -8.86 7.55 -21.10
N ILE A 262 -8.38 6.33 -21.31
CA ILE A 262 -7.64 5.91 -22.49
C ILE A 262 -8.55 4.99 -23.31
N THR A 263 -8.81 5.35 -24.58
CA THR A 263 -9.73 4.58 -25.42
C THR A 263 -9.08 3.37 -26.08
N GLU A 264 -7.78 3.43 -26.35
CA GLU A 264 -7.05 2.35 -27.00
C GLU A 264 -5.54 2.44 -26.71
N GLY A 265 -4.85 1.35 -26.92
CA GLY A 265 -3.39 1.32 -26.82
C GLY A 265 -2.89 0.73 -25.48
N LEU A 266 -1.60 0.91 -25.25
CA LEU A 266 -0.92 0.43 -24.05
C LEU A 266 -1.11 1.42 -22.91
N ILE A 267 -1.49 0.94 -21.73
CA ILE A 267 -1.45 1.73 -20.49
C ILE A 267 -0.05 1.62 -19.88
N VAL A 268 0.42 0.41 -19.69
CA VAL A 268 1.74 0.09 -19.12
C VAL A 268 2.14 -1.32 -19.54
N SER A 269 3.43 -1.61 -19.58
CA SER A 269 3.91 -2.99 -19.66
C SER A 269 4.94 -3.27 -18.58
N THR A 270 5.03 -4.54 -18.16
CA THR A 270 6.07 -5.01 -17.26
C THR A 270 7.04 -5.91 -18.03
N LYS A 271 8.34 -5.83 -17.71
CA LYS A 271 9.36 -6.67 -18.32
C LYS A 271 10.40 -7.08 -17.30
N GLY A 272 10.58 -8.38 -17.16
CA GLY A 272 11.61 -9.01 -16.34
C GLY A 272 12.85 -9.44 -17.16
N ARG A 273 13.77 -10.12 -16.47
CA ARG A 273 15.01 -10.60 -17.08
C ARG A 273 14.79 -11.74 -18.10
N GLU A 274 13.90 -12.68 -17.79
CA GLU A 274 13.72 -13.91 -18.53
C GLU A 274 12.29 -14.12 -19.06
N ALA A 275 11.35 -13.24 -18.68
CA ALA A 275 9.96 -13.32 -19.09
C ALA A 275 9.66 -12.32 -20.23
N PRO A 276 8.77 -12.68 -21.18
CA PRO A 276 8.30 -11.74 -22.17
C PRO A 276 7.56 -10.58 -21.51
N PRO A 277 7.52 -9.37 -22.14
CA PRO A 277 6.76 -8.25 -21.62
C PRO A 277 5.27 -8.59 -21.46
N VAL A 278 4.68 -8.20 -20.34
CA VAL A 278 3.23 -8.33 -20.09
C VAL A 278 2.60 -6.95 -20.33
N PRO A 279 1.80 -6.78 -21.39
CA PRO A 279 1.13 -5.52 -21.69
C PRO A 279 -0.22 -5.43 -20.96
N TYR A 280 -0.53 -4.26 -20.42
CA TYR A 280 -1.84 -3.86 -19.91
C TYR A 280 -2.40 -2.82 -20.88
N ARG A 281 -3.56 -3.09 -21.50
CA ARG A 281 -4.12 -2.29 -22.58
C ARG A 281 -5.47 -1.74 -22.20
N ALA A 282 -5.77 -0.56 -22.77
CA ALA A 282 -7.05 0.11 -22.62
C ALA A 282 -8.17 -0.58 -23.41
N ASN A 283 -9.40 -0.47 -22.90
CA ASN A 283 -10.63 -0.92 -23.52
C ASN A 283 -11.58 0.27 -23.70
N ALA A 284 -11.84 0.63 -24.95
CA ALA A 284 -12.67 1.79 -25.34
C ALA A 284 -14.07 1.81 -24.71
N GLN A 285 -14.62 0.65 -24.35
CA GLN A 285 -15.99 0.55 -23.79
C GLN A 285 -16.11 1.20 -22.42
N ASN A 286 -15.00 1.41 -21.73
CA ASN A 286 -14.96 1.96 -20.37
C ASN A 286 -14.62 3.46 -20.34
N ALA A 287 -14.28 4.07 -21.47
CA ALA A 287 -13.69 5.39 -21.48
C ALA A 287 -14.72 6.52 -21.32
N TYR A 288 -14.41 7.45 -20.39
CA TYR A 288 -15.18 8.68 -20.25
C TYR A 288 -15.04 9.61 -21.46
N PRO A 289 -16.07 10.45 -21.72
CA PRO A 289 -15.98 11.48 -22.75
C PRO A 289 -14.75 12.36 -22.56
N ARG A 290 -14.06 12.69 -23.65
CA ARG A 290 -12.85 13.50 -23.60
C ARG A 290 -13.17 14.93 -23.11
N ARG A 291 -12.61 15.29 -21.96
CA ARG A 291 -12.65 16.63 -21.37
C ARG A 291 -11.20 17.06 -21.05
N PRO A 292 -10.89 18.36 -21.01
CA PRO A 292 -9.61 18.82 -20.46
C PRO A 292 -9.28 18.18 -19.11
N MET A 293 -8.02 17.75 -18.94
CA MET A 293 -7.59 17.10 -17.72
C MET A 293 -6.18 17.52 -17.35
N ALA A 294 -5.96 17.74 -16.06
CA ALA A 294 -4.64 17.90 -15.47
C ALA A 294 -4.42 16.83 -14.41
N ILE A 295 -3.18 16.35 -14.29
CA ILE A 295 -2.76 15.49 -13.19
C ILE A 295 -1.66 16.17 -12.40
N LEU A 296 -1.89 16.35 -11.08
CA LEU A 296 -0.95 16.99 -10.16
C LEU A 296 -0.04 15.95 -9.55
N VAL A 297 1.26 16.19 -9.64
CA VAL A 297 2.31 15.29 -9.15
C VAL A 297 3.35 16.05 -8.33
N ASN A 298 4.08 15.33 -7.46
CA ASN A 298 5.24 15.85 -6.75
C ASN A 298 6.28 14.74 -6.49
N ALA A 299 7.35 15.05 -5.78
CA ALA A 299 8.41 14.11 -5.44
C ALA A 299 7.93 12.91 -4.58
N GLY A 300 6.76 13.00 -3.94
CA GLY A 300 6.10 11.91 -3.22
C GLY A 300 5.23 11.01 -4.10
N SER A 301 4.96 11.41 -5.36
CA SER A 301 4.22 10.59 -6.32
C SER A 301 5.12 9.46 -6.84
N ALA A 302 4.75 8.19 -6.59
CA ALA A 302 5.58 7.05 -6.92
C ALA A 302 4.80 5.86 -7.51
N SER A 303 5.50 4.98 -8.26
CA SER A 303 4.97 3.67 -8.70
C SER A 303 3.67 3.80 -9.51
N ALA A 304 2.52 3.32 -9.01
CA ALA A 304 1.21 3.40 -9.68
C ALA A 304 0.83 4.85 -10.05
N SER A 305 1.16 5.83 -9.20
CA SER A 305 0.95 7.26 -9.52
C SER A 305 1.73 7.70 -10.76
N GLU A 306 2.95 7.19 -10.91
CA GLU A 306 3.81 7.47 -12.07
C GLU A 306 3.29 6.77 -13.33
N ILE A 307 2.73 5.57 -13.18
CA ILE A 307 2.06 4.86 -14.28
C ILE A 307 0.85 5.67 -14.77
N LEU A 308 -0.01 6.14 -13.85
CA LEU A 308 -1.18 6.94 -14.20
C LEU A 308 -0.78 8.23 -14.93
N ALA A 309 0.14 9.00 -14.33
CA ALA A 309 0.60 10.26 -14.90
C ALA A 309 1.26 10.06 -16.27
N GLY A 310 2.16 9.08 -16.39
CA GLY A 310 2.87 8.78 -17.62
C GLY A 310 1.95 8.26 -18.72
N ALA A 311 1.03 7.35 -18.41
CA ALA A 311 0.07 6.81 -19.36
C ALA A 311 -0.87 7.90 -19.90
N LEU A 312 -1.45 8.72 -19.02
CA LEU A 312 -2.35 9.80 -19.42
C LEU A 312 -1.62 10.86 -20.25
N ARG A 313 -0.38 11.21 -19.90
CA ARG A 313 0.46 12.13 -20.67
C ARG A 313 0.77 11.57 -22.06
N ASP A 314 1.26 10.35 -22.15
CA ASP A 314 1.71 9.73 -23.42
C ASP A 314 0.56 9.54 -24.41
N HIS A 315 -0.67 9.38 -23.93
CA HIS A 315 -1.89 9.38 -24.74
C HIS A 315 -2.45 10.78 -25.00
N GLY A 316 -1.78 11.84 -24.57
CA GLY A 316 -2.26 13.23 -24.70
C GLY A 316 -3.62 13.43 -24.03
N ARG A 317 -3.89 12.66 -22.95
CA ARG A 317 -5.17 12.70 -22.26
C ARG A 317 -5.17 13.72 -21.12
N ALA A 318 -4.05 13.89 -20.45
CA ALA A 318 -3.87 14.88 -19.39
C ALA A 318 -2.54 15.62 -19.56
N VAL A 319 -2.49 16.83 -19.01
CA VAL A 319 -1.27 17.61 -18.78
C VAL A 319 -0.76 17.31 -17.39
N VAL A 320 0.51 16.97 -17.28
CA VAL A 320 1.16 16.69 -15.97
C VAL A 320 1.71 18.01 -15.41
N VAL A 321 1.32 18.33 -14.18
CA VAL A 321 1.65 19.61 -13.52
C VAL A 321 2.27 19.36 -12.14
N GLY A 322 3.32 20.05 -11.79
CA GLY A 322 3.95 19.99 -10.46
C GLY A 322 5.45 19.74 -10.49
N GLU A 323 5.93 18.86 -9.60
CA GLU A 323 7.34 18.51 -9.47
C GLU A 323 7.63 17.15 -10.14
N ARG A 324 8.90 16.88 -10.43
CA ARG A 324 9.33 15.55 -10.90
C ARG A 324 8.98 14.49 -9.87
N THR A 325 8.42 13.36 -10.31
CA THR A 325 8.03 12.25 -9.45
C THR A 325 9.23 11.43 -8.94
N PHE A 326 8.99 10.52 -8.02
CA PHE A 326 10.00 9.78 -7.26
C PHE A 326 10.91 8.88 -8.14
N GLY A 327 10.35 8.19 -9.14
CA GLY A 327 11.11 7.26 -9.98
C GLY A 327 11.11 5.80 -9.50
N LYS A 328 10.02 5.32 -8.88
CA LYS A 328 9.85 3.91 -8.52
C LYS A 328 9.18 3.14 -9.65
N GLY A 329 9.96 2.65 -10.60
CA GLY A 329 9.47 1.86 -11.73
C GLY A 329 9.69 0.35 -11.61
N SER A 330 9.86 -0.19 -10.40
CA SER A 330 10.09 -1.62 -10.13
C SER A 330 8.82 -2.33 -9.70
N VAL A 331 8.64 -3.57 -10.18
CA VAL A 331 7.54 -4.49 -9.82
C VAL A 331 8.05 -5.50 -8.82
N GLN A 332 7.36 -5.63 -7.70
CA GLN A 332 7.64 -6.69 -6.73
C GLN A 332 6.60 -7.80 -6.87
N LYS A 333 7.08 -9.05 -6.91
CA LYS A 333 6.25 -10.25 -6.80
C LYS A 333 6.48 -10.94 -5.48
N ILE A 334 5.43 -11.57 -4.97
CA ILE A 334 5.52 -12.44 -3.80
C ILE A 334 5.86 -13.84 -4.30
N LEU A 335 6.96 -14.37 -3.82
CA LEU A 335 7.44 -15.70 -4.12
C LEU A 335 7.53 -16.51 -2.84
N GLN A 336 7.00 -17.73 -2.86
CA GLN A 336 7.10 -18.61 -1.71
C GLN A 336 8.51 -19.22 -1.65
N VAL A 337 9.11 -19.27 -0.47
CA VAL A 337 10.35 -20.00 -0.23
C VAL A 337 10.01 -21.47 -0.05
N GLU A 338 10.78 -22.36 -0.69
CA GLU A 338 10.56 -23.81 -0.60
C GLU A 338 10.48 -24.29 0.86
N ASN A 339 9.71 -25.35 1.10
CA ASN A 339 9.47 -25.95 2.42
C ASN A 339 8.80 -25.03 3.45
N ASN A 340 7.99 -24.08 3.02
CA ASN A 340 7.27 -23.13 3.91
C ASN A 340 8.17 -22.28 4.82
N HIS A 341 9.38 -21.95 4.35
CA HIS A 341 10.30 -21.09 5.08
C HIS A 341 9.95 -19.58 4.93
N GLY A 342 8.70 -19.23 4.63
CA GLY A 342 8.22 -17.86 4.47
C GLY A 342 8.07 -17.42 3.01
N LEU A 343 7.96 -16.12 2.79
CA LEU A 343 7.72 -15.50 1.48
C LEU A 343 8.74 -14.39 1.24
N ILE A 344 9.07 -14.20 -0.03
CA ILE A 344 9.94 -13.10 -0.46
C ILE A 344 9.13 -12.16 -1.34
N LYS A 345 9.07 -10.90 -0.97
CA LYS A 345 8.71 -9.82 -1.87
C LYS A 345 9.96 -9.44 -2.65
N LEU A 346 10.02 -9.79 -3.93
CA LEU A 346 11.22 -9.64 -4.76
C LEU A 346 10.95 -8.75 -5.96
N THR A 347 11.84 -7.82 -6.24
CA THR A 347 11.82 -7.06 -7.50
C THR A 347 12.15 -7.99 -8.67
N THR A 348 11.19 -8.21 -9.55
CA THR A 348 11.31 -9.16 -10.68
C THR A 348 11.23 -8.49 -12.03
N GLU A 349 10.60 -7.32 -12.13
CA GLU A 349 10.31 -6.64 -13.39
C GLU A 349 10.41 -5.12 -13.22
N TYR A 350 10.43 -4.41 -14.37
CA TYR A 350 10.31 -2.96 -14.44
C TYR A 350 9.07 -2.56 -15.24
N TYR A 351 8.49 -1.41 -14.89
CA TYR A 351 7.43 -0.76 -15.65
C TYR A 351 7.97 0.03 -16.82
N TYR A 352 7.26 -0.07 -17.95
CA TYR A 352 7.50 0.71 -19.17
C TYR A 352 6.22 1.41 -19.59
N LEU A 353 6.32 2.70 -19.84
CA LEU A 353 5.23 3.56 -20.30
C LEU A 353 4.86 3.26 -21.77
N PRO A 354 3.74 3.80 -22.28
CA PRO A 354 3.34 3.65 -23.67
C PRO A 354 4.42 4.07 -24.67
N ASN A 355 5.17 5.13 -24.39
CA ASN A 355 6.29 5.60 -25.21
C ASN A 355 7.56 4.70 -25.13
N GLY A 356 7.52 3.64 -24.32
CA GLY A 356 8.64 2.70 -24.09
C GLY A 356 9.66 3.16 -23.04
N GLU A 357 9.47 4.30 -22.40
CA GLU A 357 10.37 4.76 -21.33
C GLU A 357 10.21 3.94 -20.05
N ARG A 358 11.34 3.68 -19.39
CA ARG A 358 11.38 3.08 -18.08
C ARG A 358 11.34 4.16 -17.01
N ILE A 359 10.37 4.04 -16.08
CA ILE A 359 10.18 4.99 -14.98
C ILE A 359 11.32 4.91 -13.96
N HIS A 360 11.86 3.70 -13.70
CA HIS A 360 12.80 3.43 -12.60
C HIS A 360 14.05 4.29 -12.64
N GLY A 361 14.29 5.02 -11.53
CA GLY A 361 15.42 5.92 -11.34
C GLY A 361 15.32 7.25 -12.08
N LYS A 362 14.22 7.51 -12.84
CA LYS A 362 14.03 8.74 -13.61
C LYS A 362 12.86 9.59 -13.14
N GLY A 363 11.75 8.93 -12.77
CA GLY A 363 10.48 9.59 -12.51
C GLY A 363 9.85 10.18 -13.77
N ILE A 364 8.67 10.76 -13.60
CA ILE A 364 7.94 11.49 -14.62
C ILE A 364 8.30 12.98 -14.51
N ALA A 365 8.78 13.58 -15.57
CA ALA A 365 8.92 15.01 -15.65
C ALA A 365 7.56 15.63 -15.96
N PRO A 366 7.10 16.62 -15.20
CA PRO A 366 5.85 17.33 -15.52
C PRO A 366 5.99 18.15 -16.81
N ASP A 367 4.88 18.37 -17.50
CA ASP A 367 4.79 19.27 -18.67
C ASP A 367 4.89 20.72 -18.21
N HIS A 368 4.30 21.04 -17.03
CA HIS A 368 4.41 22.33 -16.38
C HIS A 368 5.00 22.16 -14.98
N ILE A 369 6.21 22.67 -14.80
CA ILE A 369 6.92 22.62 -13.54
C ILE A 369 6.37 23.69 -12.60
N ILE A 370 5.97 23.27 -11.39
CA ILE A 370 5.58 24.15 -10.27
C ILE A 370 6.31 23.66 -9.04
N ASP A 371 7.38 24.34 -8.69
CA ASP A 371 8.16 24.07 -7.49
C ASP A 371 7.61 24.90 -6.33
N LEU A 372 7.11 24.22 -5.30
CA LEU A 372 6.65 24.88 -4.08
C LEU A 372 7.84 25.20 -3.17
N THR A 373 7.87 26.41 -2.66
CA THR A 373 8.76 26.78 -1.56
C THR A 373 8.44 25.96 -0.30
N PRO A 374 9.37 25.80 0.65
CA PRO A 374 9.09 25.11 1.92
C PRO A 374 7.85 25.63 2.65
N ASP A 375 7.66 26.95 2.66
CA ASP A 375 6.51 27.60 3.32
C ASP A 375 5.19 27.30 2.59
N GLU A 376 5.19 27.27 1.26
CA GLU A 376 4.01 26.92 0.46
C GLU A 376 3.66 25.44 0.64
N ARG A 377 4.66 24.56 0.70
CA ARG A 377 4.47 23.15 0.99
C ARG A 377 3.86 22.94 2.38
N THR A 378 4.37 23.63 3.40
CA THR A 378 3.84 23.58 4.76
C THR A 378 2.38 24.04 4.78
N ARG A 379 2.06 25.20 4.18
CA ARG A 379 0.67 25.70 4.09
C ARG A 379 -0.26 24.75 3.35
N LEU A 380 0.22 24.09 2.29
CA LEU A 380 -0.56 23.09 1.56
C LEU A 380 -0.88 21.88 2.45
N LEU A 381 0.11 21.36 3.17
CA LEU A 381 -0.07 20.24 4.11
C LEU A 381 -1.04 20.61 5.24
N GLU A 382 -0.89 21.79 5.83
CA GLU A 382 -1.80 22.31 6.86
C GLU A 382 -3.23 22.44 6.34
N SER A 383 -3.42 22.94 5.12
CA SER A 383 -4.74 23.02 4.49
C SER A 383 -5.40 21.65 4.30
N TRP A 384 -4.65 20.67 3.86
CA TRP A 384 -5.14 19.30 3.75
C TRP A 384 -5.48 18.69 5.11
N MET A 385 -4.61 18.89 6.10
CA MET A 385 -4.88 18.42 7.47
C MET A 385 -6.14 19.05 8.06
N ALA A 386 -6.36 20.32 7.84
CA ALA A 386 -7.56 21.03 8.30
C ALA A 386 -8.83 20.44 7.66
N VAL A 387 -8.82 20.19 6.35
CA VAL A 387 -9.95 19.57 5.63
C VAL A 387 -10.18 18.12 6.07
N TYR A 388 -9.10 17.36 6.32
CA TYR A 388 -9.19 15.94 6.70
C TYR A 388 -9.63 15.74 8.15
N SER A 389 -9.25 16.65 9.05
CA SER A 389 -9.66 16.61 10.45
C SER A 389 -11.05 17.19 10.71
N ALA A 390 -11.66 17.87 9.74
CA ALA A 390 -13.02 18.37 9.85
C ALA A 390 -14.00 17.18 9.90
N THR A 391 -14.44 16.83 11.11
CA THR A 391 -15.43 15.79 11.37
C THR A 391 -16.69 16.37 11.96
N ARG A 392 -17.85 15.89 11.52
CA ARG A 392 -19.13 16.25 12.15
C ARG A 392 -19.11 15.78 13.59
N LEU A 393 -19.28 16.71 14.53
CA LEU A 393 -19.59 16.34 15.90
C LEU A 393 -20.96 15.65 15.89
N PRO A 394 -21.12 14.44 16.48
CA PRO A 394 -22.44 13.85 16.60
C PRO A 394 -23.34 14.86 17.34
N THR A 395 -24.43 15.28 16.72
CA THR A 395 -25.49 16.05 17.35
C THR A 395 -26.02 15.21 18.49
N THR A 396 -25.77 15.62 19.71
CA THR A 396 -26.43 15.07 20.89
C THR A 396 -27.92 15.27 20.68
N THR A 397 -28.66 14.22 20.34
CA THR A 397 -30.11 14.25 20.43
C THR A 397 -30.43 14.42 21.91
N GLN A 398 -30.72 15.65 22.33
CA GLN A 398 -31.37 15.87 23.61
C GLN A 398 -32.68 15.12 23.53
N ALA A 399 -32.77 13.99 24.22
CA ALA A 399 -34.03 13.40 24.55
C ALA A 399 -34.78 14.45 25.40
N ALA A 400 -35.71 15.16 24.75
CA ALA A 400 -36.68 15.98 25.44
C ALA A 400 -37.51 15.01 26.27
N THR A 401 -37.21 14.92 27.56
CA THR A 401 -38.16 14.43 28.57
C THR A 401 -39.25 15.46 28.65
N SER A 402 -40.34 15.26 27.94
CA SER A 402 -41.59 15.91 28.23
C SER A 402 -42.16 15.27 29.52
N SER A 403 -41.97 15.94 30.62
CA SER A 403 -42.81 15.75 31.80
C SER A 403 -44.06 16.62 31.64
N ALA A 404 -45.20 15.97 31.51
CA ALA A 404 -46.50 16.48 31.88
C ALA A 404 -47.25 15.37 32.58
#